data_75f81f232d7135b176328b5dc147b0e2
#
_entry.id   75f81f232d7135b176328b5dc147b0e2
#
_cell.length_a   1.000
_cell.length_b   1.000
_cell.length_c   1.000
_cell.angle_alpha   90.00
_cell.angle_beta   90.00
_cell.angle_gamma   90.00
#
_symmetry.space_group_name_H-M   'P 1'
#
loop_
_entity.id
_entity.type
_entity.pdbx_description
1 polymer ?
#
loop_
_entity_poly.entity_id
_entity_poly.type
_entity_poly.pdbx_seq_one_letter_code
_entity_poly.pdbx_strand_id
1 'polypeptide(L)'
;MFALALIGVLVGMMLGRLTAPDPVHLQRIEVREGGLTLWFDHEPEVRAEALEGAYALMLGADGENAKGQLTLGTAPVSWKVLRSTHGVMVRFVAARPLHGDWHGAAEDGRWRLEVSLRAE
;
A
#
# COMPACT_ATOMS: atom_id res chain seq x y z
N MET A 1 -5.10 19.58 20.72
CA MET A 1 -3.82 19.33 20.05
C MET A 1 -3.98 18.61 18.72
N PHE A 2 -4.77 17.57 18.66
CA PHE A 2 -4.99 16.86 17.40
C PHE A 2 -5.62 17.73 16.32
N ALA A 3 -6.54 18.61 16.69
CA ALA A 3 -7.22 19.49 15.73
C ALA A 3 -6.24 20.44 15.04
N LEU A 4 -5.26 20.96 15.78
CA LEU A 4 -4.25 21.85 15.20
C LEU A 4 -3.34 21.11 14.25
N ALA A 5 -2.92 19.89 14.61
CA ALA A 5 -2.09 19.07 13.74
C ALA A 5 -2.84 18.72 12.46
N LEU A 6 -4.12 18.39 12.57
CA LEU A 6 -4.95 18.06 11.41
C LEU A 6 -5.10 19.26 10.47
N ILE A 7 -5.33 20.44 11.01
CA ILE A 7 -5.43 21.65 10.21
C ILE A 7 -4.11 21.93 9.48
N GLY A 8 -2.99 21.74 10.16
CA GLY A 8 -1.69 21.90 9.54
C GLY A 8 -1.47 20.96 8.38
N VAL A 9 -1.88 19.71 8.52
CA VAL A 9 -1.78 18.72 7.46
C VAL A 9 -2.65 19.12 6.27
N LEU A 10 -3.88 19.55 6.51
CA LEU A 10 -4.77 19.98 5.43
C LEU A 10 -4.22 21.19 4.67
N VAL A 11 -3.70 22.18 5.38
CA VAL A 11 -3.08 23.34 4.74
C VAL A 11 -1.87 22.91 3.91
N GLY A 12 -1.04 22.02 4.45
CA GLY A 12 0.10 21.50 3.73
C GLY A 12 -0.29 20.78 2.44
N MET A 13 -1.35 20.00 2.48
CA MET A 13 -1.84 19.31 1.30
C MET A 13 -2.37 20.29 0.23
N MET A 14 -3.06 21.33 0.64
CA MET A 14 -3.54 22.35 -0.29
C MET A 14 -2.40 23.09 -0.95
N LEU A 15 -1.39 23.46 -0.18
CA LEU A 15 -0.19 24.09 -0.72
C LEU A 15 0.56 23.15 -1.66
N GLY A 16 0.61 21.85 -1.33
CA GLY A 16 1.22 20.86 -2.19
C GLY A 16 0.53 20.72 -3.55
N ARG A 17 -0.77 21.01 -3.63
CA ARG A 17 -1.48 20.99 -4.92
C ARG A 17 -1.17 22.21 -5.79
N LEU A 18 -0.83 23.32 -5.18
CA LEU A 18 -0.47 24.54 -5.91
C LEU A 18 0.96 24.50 -6.42
N THR A 19 1.82 23.79 -5.71
CA THR A 19 3.17 23.49 -6.16
C THR A 19 3.21 22.03 -6.58
N ALA A 20 4.31 21.54 -7.12
CA ALA A 20 4.42 20.11 -7.41
C ALA A 20 4.24 19.31 -6.12
N PRO A 21 3.35 18.29 -6.10
CA PRO A 21 3.17 17.49 -4.89
C PRO A 21 4.45 16.75 -4.55
N ASP A 22 4.72 16.63 -3.24
CA ASP A 22 5.86 15.84 -2.79
C ASP A 22 5.66 14.39 -3.19
N PRO A 23 6.69 13.74 -3.72
CA PRO A 23 6.58 12.34 -4.08
C PRO A 23 6.36 11.48 -2.83
N VAL A 24 5.50 10.49 -2.96
CA VAL A 24 5.27 9.51 -1.90
C VAL A 24 6.24 8.36 -2.11
N HIS A 25 6.88 7.92 -1.04
CA HIS A 25 7.86 6.82 -1.11
C HIS A 25 7.43 5.66 -0.24
N LEU A 26 7.50 4.46 -0.79
CA LEU A 26 7.36 3.23 -0.02
C LEU A 26 8.69 3.01 0.71
N GLN A 27 8.64 3.02 2.05
CA GLN A 27 9.82 2.96 2.88
C GLN A 27 10.12 1.57 3.43
N ARG A 28 9.06 0.80 3.71
CA ARG A 28 9.22 -0.48 4.39
C ARG A 28 8.06 -1.40 4.07
N ILE A 29 8.35 -2.69 3.97
CA ILE A 29 7.37 -3.75 3.77
C ILE A 29 7.52 -4.75 4.91
N GLU A 30 6.43 -5.02 5.61
CA GLU A 30 6.41 -6.01 6.68
C GLU A 30 5.46 -7.13 6.31
N VAL A 31 5.94 -8.36 6.36
CA VAL A 31 5.13 -9.54 6.06
C VAL A 31 4.39 -9.96 7.32
N ARG A 32 3.08 -10.17 7.19
CA ARG A 32 2.23 -10.69 8.27
C ARG A 32 1.53 -11.95 7.79
N GLU A 33 1.01 -12.71 8.72
CA GLU A 33 0.12 -13.80 8.35
C GLU A 33 -1.12 -13.21 7.68
N GLY A 34 -1.41 -13.67 6.48
CA GLY A 34 -2.57 -13.24 5.73
C GLY A 34 -2.46 -11.87 5.09
N GLY A 35 -1.30 -11.21 5.10
CA GLY A 35 -1.20 -9.89 4.50
C GLY A 35 0.15 -9.23 4.59
N LEU A 36 0.17 -7.96 4.21
CA LEU A 36 1.35 -7.11 4.26
C LEU A 36 1.03 -5.80 4.95
N THR A 37 2.02 -5.24 5.61
CA THR A 37 1.99 -3.86 6.07
C THR A 37 3.00 -3.07 5.27
N LEU A 38 2.55 -2.01 4.63
CA LEU A 38 3.38 -1.14 3.81
C LEU A 38 3.47 0.22 4.48
N TRP A 39 4.70 0.71 4.64
CA TRP A 39 4.94 2.01 5.26
C TRP A 39 5.38 3.03 4.23
N PHE A 40 4.75 4.19 4.27
CA PHE A 40 5.02 5.28 3.34
C PHE A 40 5.32 6.56 4.13
N ASP A 41 6.03 7.48 3.50
CA ASP A 41 6.28 8.80 4.10
C ASP A 41 5.04 9.70 4.05
N HIS A 42 4.15 9.50 3.08
CA HIS A 42 2.89 10.21 2.93
C HIS A 42 1.81 9.27 2.45
N GLU A 43 0.56 9.72 2.50
CA GLU A 43 -0.57 8.92 2.03
C GLU A 43 -0.50 8.75 0.51
N PRO A 44 -0.43 7.51 -0.01
CA PRO A 44 -0.46 7.26 -1.44
C PRO A 44 -1.88 7.18 -1.95
N GLU A 45 -2.07 7.40 -3.25
CA GLU A 45 -3.30 6.99 -3.90
C GLU A 45 -3.30 5.47 -3.99
N VAL A 46 -4.47 4.86 -3.74
CA VAL A 46 -4.61 3.41 -3.73
C VAL A 46 -5.75 3.03 -4.65
N ARG A 47 -5.48 2.09 -5.55
CA ARG A 47 -6.50 1.49 -6.41
C ARG A 47 -6.34 -0.03 -6.35
N ALA A 48 -7.42 -0.72 -6.00
CA ALA A 48 -7.42 -2.17 -5.94
C ALA A 48 -8.01 -2.75 -7.20
N GLU A 49 -7.42 -3.82 -7.71
CA GLU A 49 -7.90 -4.54 -8.89
C GLU A 49 -7.82 -6.04 -8.65
N ALA A 50 -8.80 -6.76 -9.18
CA ALA A 50 -8.78 -8.21 -9.20
C ALA A 50 -8.52 -8.62 -10.66
N LEU A 51 -7.43 -9.35 -10.89
CA LEU A 51 -7.00 -9.78 -12.21
C LEU A 51 -6.80 -11.29 -12.22
N GLU A 52 -7.71 -12.00 -12.88
CA GLU A 52 -7.58 -13.45 -13.10
C GLU A 52 -7.28 -14.21 -11.80
N GLY A 53 -7.99 -13.89 -10.73
CA GLY A 53 -7.79 -14.54 -9.44
C GLY A 53 -6.70 -13.95 -8.59
N ALA A 54 -5.88 -13.06 -9.13
CA ALA A 54 -4.87 -12.33 -8.36
C ALA A 54 -5.47 -11.05 -7.80
N TYR A 55 -4.93 -10.61 -6.67
CA TYR A 55 -5.30 -9.33 -6.08
C TYR A 55 -4.14 -8.35 -6.26
N ALA A 56 -4.41 -7.18 -6.77
CA ALA A 56 -3.37 -6.19 -7.04
C ALA A 56 -3.77 -4.83 -6.49
N LEU A 57 -2.78 -4.10 -5.99
CA LEU A 57 -2.92 -2.71 -5.58
C LEU A 57 -2.02 -1.84 -6.44
N MET A 58 -2.61 -0.81 -7.03
CA MET A 58 -1.85 0.24 -7.72
C MET A 58 -1.67 1.38 -6.75
N LEU A 59 -0.43 1.74 -6.47
CA LEU A 59 -0.10 2.75 -5.47
C LEU A 59 0.61 3.93 -6.13
N GLY A 60 0.11 5.13 -5.87
CA GLY A 60 0.75 6.35 -6.35
C GLY A 60 1.95 6.71 -5.49
N ALA A 61 2.97 5.86 -5.51
CA ALA A 61 4.16 6.02 -4.71
C ALA A 61 5.38 5.53 -5.48
N ASP A 62 6.54 6.06 -5.13
CA ASP A 62 7.81 5.54 -5.63
C ASP A 62 8.30 4.44 -4.69
N GLY A 63 8.93 3.43 -5.24
CA GLY A 63 9.47 2.32 -4.45
C GLY A 63 10.32 1.42 -5.32
N GLU A 64 11.03 0.53 -4.71
CA GLU A 64 11.88 -0.43 -5.41
C GLU A 64 11.15 -1.73 -5.65
N ASN A 65 11.58 -2.46 -6.68
CA ASN A 65 11.07 -3.81 -6.93
C ASN A 65 11.40 -4.70 -5.74
N ALA A 66 10.43 -5.50 -5.33
CA ALA A 66 10.60 -6.44 -4.23
C ALA A 66 9.71 -7.65 -4.48
N LYS A 67 10.01 -8.74 -3.79
CA LYS A 67 9.20 -9.95 -3.88
C LYS A 67 9.37 -10.77 -2.61
N GLY A 68 8.41 -11.62 -2.35
CA GLY A 68 8.46 -12.50 -1.20
C GLY A 68 7.26 -13.41 -1.15
N GLN A 69 7.11 -14.09 -0.03
CA GLN A 69 5.98 -14.96 0.22
C GLN A 69 5.40 -14.68 1.59
N LEU A 70 4.11 -14.89 1.70
CA LEU A 70 3.41 -14.88 2.98
C LEU A 70 2.51 -16.11 3.05
N THR A 71 1.99 -16.40 4.22
CA THR A 71 1.07 -17.51 4.38
C THR A 71 -0.33 -16.98 4.70
N LEU A 72 -1.31 -17.61 4.09
CA LEU A 72 -2.72 -17.37 4.35
C LEU A 72 -3.27 -18.69 4.91
N GLY A 73 -3.29 -18.81 6.23
CA GLY A 73 -3.53 -20.10 6.86
C GLY A 73 -2.36 -21.05 6.58
N THR A 74 -2.61 -22.10 5.80
CA THR A 74 -1.57 -23.03 5.37
C THR A 74 -1.15 -22.81 3.91
N ALA A 75 -1.81 -21.90 3.19
CA ALA A 75 -1.54 -21.69 1.77
C ALA A 75 -0.48 -20.62 1.56
N PRO A 76 0.53 -20.88 0.71
CA PRO A 76 1.51 -19.86 0.38
C PRO A 76 0.93 -18.85 -0.61
N VAL A 77 1.27 -17.58 -0.41
CA VAL A 77 0.90 -16.50 -1.32
C VAL A 77 2.18 -15.79 -1.73
N SER A 78 2.40 -15.68 -3.03
CA SER A 78 3.53 -14.92 -3.56
C SER A 78 3.13 -13.47 -3.74
N TRP A 79 3.99 -12.55 -3.34
CA TRP A 79 3.76 -11.14 -3.56
C TRP A 79 4.94 -10.51 -4.28
N LYS A 80 4.64 -9.51 -5.08
CA LYS A 80 5.65 -8.75 -5.82
C LYS A 80 5.29 -7.28 -5.79
N VAL A 81 6.32 -6.45 -5.68
CA VAL A 81 6.23 -5.01 -5.86
C VAL A 81 6.97 -4.67 -7.14
N LEU A 82 6.27 -4.07 -8.09
CA LEU A 82 6.82 -3.75 -9.40
C LEU A 82 6.73 -2.25 -9.64
N ARG A 83 7.87 -1.64 -9.98
CA ARG A 83 7.91 -0.23 -10.33
C ARG A 83 7.30 -0.01 -11.71
N SER A 84 6.60 1.11 -11.85
CA SER A 84 6.09 1.56 -13.13
C SER A 84 6.26 3.07 -13.22
N THR A 85 5.94 3.65 -14.39
CA THR A 85 6.02 5.09 -14.59
C THR A 85 5.01 5.87 -13.74
N HIS A 86 3.96 5.22 -13.29
CA HIS A 86 2.88 5.86 -12.54
C HIS A 86 2.85 5.49 -11.06
N GLY A 87 3.83 4.75 -10.59
CA GLY A 87 3.88 4.33 -9.21
C GLY A 87 4.37 2.90 -9.07
N VAL A 88 3.90 2.21 -8.05
CA VAL A 88 4.23 0.80 -7.84
C VAL A 88 2.95 -0.03 -7.84
N MET A 89 3.07 -1.27 -8.31
CA MET A 89 2.00 -2.24 -8.23
C MET A 89 2.41 -3.34 -7.26
N VAL A 90 1.54 -3.62 -6.28
CA VAL A 90 1.74 -4.75 -5.37
C VAL A 90 0.76 -5.84 -5.79
N ARG A 91 1.29 -6.99 -6.15
CA ARG A 91 0.49 -8.10 -6.69
C ARG A 91 0.61 -9.33 -5.80
N PHE A 92 -0.53 -9.95 -5.53
CA PHE A 92 -0.61 -11.16 -4.71
C PHE A 92 -1.19 -12.29 -5.56
N VAL A 93 -0.49 -13.42 -5.59
CA VAL A 93 -0.89 -14.58 -6.38
C VAL A 93 -0.82 -15.83 -5.51
N ALA A 94 -1.85 -16.66 -5.58
CA ALA A 94 -1.92 -17.93 -4.88
C ALA A 94 -2.54 -18.97 -5.80
N ALA A 95 -2.55 -20.23 -5.33
CA ALA A 95 -3.17 -21.33 -6.08
C ALA A 95 -4.68 -21.15 -6.23
N ARG A 96 -5.33 -20.46 -5.29
CA ARG A 96 -6.76 -20.15 -5.35
C ARG A 96 -6.96 -18.67 -5.57
N PRO A 97 -8.10 -18.25 -6.15
CA PRO A 97 -8.41 -16.84 -6.28
C PRO A 97 -8.37 -16.13 -4.95
N LEU A 98 -7.82 -14.92 -4.94
CA LEU A 98 -7.66 -14.12 -3.74
C LEU A 98 -8.61 -12.94 -3.75
N HIS A 99 -9.16 -12.65 -2.59
CA HIS A 99 -9.83 -11.40 -2.30
C HIS A 99 -9.00 -10.63 -1.29
N GLY A 100 -9.04 -9.32 -1.35
CA GLY A 100 -8.28 -8.51 -0.42
C GLY A 100 -9.03 -7.29 0.01
N ASP A 101 -8.63 -6.80 1.17
CA ASP A 101 -9.07 -5.52 1.69
C ASP A 101 -7.81 -4.75 2.10
N TRP A 102 -7.90 -3.45 2.04
CA TRP A 102 -6.81 -2.61 2.51
C TRP A 102 -7.34 -1.53 3.42
N HIS A 103 -6.51 -1.12 4.35
CA HIS A 103 -6.85 -0.09 5.32
C HIS A 103 -5.62 0.77 5.59
N GLY A 104 -5.77 2.07 5.50
CA GLY A 104 -4.68 2.99 5.72
C GLY A 104 -4.91 3.87 6.93
N ALA A 105 -3.84 4.21 7.61
CA ALA A 105 -3.89 5.12 8.76
C ALA A 105 -2.58 5.87 8.91
N ALA A 106 -2.69 7.11 9.36
CA ALA A 106 -1.50 7.89 9.71
C ALA A 106 -0.97 7.43 11.06
N GLU A 107 0.35 7.24 11.16
CA GLU A 107 0.99 6.83 12.40
C GLU A 107 2.40 7.44 12.48
N ASP A 108 2.63 8.24 13.50
CA ASP A 108 3.94 8.85 13.77
C ASP A 108 4.56 9.59 12.57
N GLY A 109 3.73 10.35 11.85
CA GLY A 109 4.19 11.12 10.70
C GLY A 109 4.38 10.31 9.43
N ARG A 110 3.99 9.02 9.46
CA ARG A 110 4.03 8.15 8.30
C ARG A 110 2.64 7.63 7.98
N TRP A 111 2.52 6.98 6.84
CA TRP A 111 1.27 6.33 6.46
C TRP A 111 1.46 4.82 6.50
N ARG A 112 0.61 4.14 7.26
CA ARG A 112 0.61 2.68 7.33
C ARG A 112 -0.55 2.14 6.50
N LEU A 113 -0.25 1.33 5.52
CA LEU A 113 -1.23 0.64 4.70
C LEU A 113 -1.22 -0.84 5.04
N GLU A 114 -2.31 -1.34 5.57
CA GLU A 114 -2.47 -2.75 5.88
C GLU A 114 -3.30 -3.42 4.81
N VAL A 115 -2.75 -4.48 4.23
CA VAL A 115 -3.43 -5.28 3.21
C VAL A 115 -3.74 -6.63 3.84
N SER A 116 -5.00 -7.02 3.82
CA SER A 116 -5.46 -8.31 4.34
C SER A 116 -6.03 -9.13 3.21
N LEU A 117 -5.63 -10.37 3.14
CA LEU A 117 -6.04 -11.29 2.07
C LEU A 117 -6.93 -12.40 2.63
N ARG A 118 -7.78 -12.92 1.76
CA ARG A 118 -8.59 -14.11 2.05
C ARG A 118 -8.74 -14.90 0.76
N ALA A 119 -8.71 -16.21 0.88
CA ALA A 119 -8.94 -17.10 -0.24
C ALA A 119 -10.43 -17.29 -0.45
N GLU A 120 -10.79 -17.47 -1.70
CA GLU A 120 -12.16 -17.78 -2.05
C GLU A 120 -12.53 -19.21 -1.63
#